data_14809661c138a6964ff7458fbe405e49
#
_entry.id   14809661c138a6964ff7458fbe405e49
#
_cell.length_a   1.000
_cell.length_b   1.000
_cell.length_c   1.000
_cell.angle_alpha   90.00
_cell.angle_beta   90.00
_cell.angle_gamma   90.00
#
_symmetry.space_group_name_H-M   'P 1'
#
loop_
_entity.id
_entity.type
_entity.pdbx_description
1 polymer ?
#
loop_
_entity_poly.entity_id
_entity_poly.type
_entity_poly.pdbx_seq_one_letter_code
_entity_poly.pdbx_strand_id
1 'polypeptide(L)'
;MKNKKTRRFKIRYIVFGLLGVMALAALVFMRFGGFGTGKNVNPEEFLAYAEPVENITVPESAKIIALGEATHGNAEFQQLKLEVFKLMVKNNGVRAFALEGDYGGCEQVNRYIHGGEGTAQEAAAAIGFSIYRTEEMAELISYICLLYTSPSPRDM
;
A
#
# COMPACT_ATOMS: atom_id res chain seq x y z
N MET A 1 34.62 -51.33 19.20
CA MET A 1 34.17 -49.96 19.62
C MET A 1 34.95 -48.80 19.01
N LYS A 2 35.63 -48.93 17.88
CA LYS A 2 36.47 -47.84 17.25
C LYS A 2 35.71 -46.92 16.25
N ASN A 3 34.46 -47.16 15.92
CA ASN A 3 33.81 -46.56 14.76
C ASN A 3 32.89 -45.33 15.05
N LYS A 4 32.54 -45.02 16.29
CA LYS A 4 31.66 -43.91 16.64
C LYS A 4 32.40 -42.54 16.68
N LYS A 5 33.66 -42.55 17.08
CA LYS A 5 34.48 -41.30 17.25
C LYS A 5 34.88 -40.70 15.90
N THR A 6 35.30 -41.57 14.97
CA THR A 6 35.66 -41.15 13.58
C THR A 6 34.45 -40.68 12.77
N ARG A 7 33.26 -41.26 13.00
CA ARG A 7 32.01 -40.84 12.31
C ARG A 7 31.56 -39.43 12.79
N ARG A 8 31.64 -39.15 14.09
CA ARG A 8 31.34 -37.84 14.65
C ARG A 8 32.30 -36.74 14.16
N PHE A 9 33.56 -37.08 14.00
CA PHE A 9 34.61 -36.16 13.50
C PHE A 9 34.30 -35.79 12.04
N LYS A 10 34.02 -36.75 11.18
CA LYS A 10 33.68 -36.51 9.77
C LYS A 10 32.40 -35.70 9.62
N ILE A 11 31.36 -35.94 10.43
CA ILE A 11 30.11 -35.18 10.41
C ILE A 11 30.37 -33.71 10.76
N ARG A 12 31.24 -33.41 11.73
CA ARG A 12 31.56 -32.01 12.08
C ARG A 12 32.21 -31.27 10.92
N TYR A 13 33.11 -31.85 10.19
CA TYR A 13 33.73 -31.23 9.02
C TYR A 13 32.74 -31.03 7.87
N ILE A 14 31.82 -31.94 7.66
CA ILE A 14 30.76 -31.78 6.68
C ILE A 14 29.84 -30.62 7.06
N VAL A 15 29.46 -30.54 8.34
CA VAL A 15 28.61 -29.44 8.83
C VAL A 15 29.31 -28.08 8.70
N PHE A 16 30.61 -27.98 9.09
CA PHE A 16 31.38 -26.76 8.93
C PHE A 16 31.59 -26.39 7.46
N GLY A 17 31.77 -27.37 6.58
CA GLY A 17 31.86 -27.17 5.15
C GLY A 17 30.58 -26.61 4.57
N LEU A 18 29.43 -27.17 4.95
CA LEU A 18 28.10 -26.69 4.53
C LEU A 18 27.80 -25.27 5.04
N LEU A 19 28.15 -24.97 6.31
CA LEU A 19 28.02 -23.63 6.86
C LEU A 19 28.91 -22.63 6.14
N GLY A 20 30.14 -23.01 5.76
CA GLY A 20 31.05 -22.19 4.98
C GLY A 20 30.48 -21.89 3.58
N VAL A 21 29.94 -22.90 2.90
CA VAL A 21 29.30 -22.74 1.59
C VAL A 21 28.05 -21.86 1.68
N MET A 22 27.22 -22.03 2.72
CA MET A 22 26.05 -21.16 2.94
C MET A 22 26.47 -19.71 3.22
N ALA A 23 27.50 -19.48 4.03
CA ALA A 23 28.00 -18.15 4.32
C ALA A 23 28.57 -17.49 3.05
N LEU A 24 29.31 -18.26 2.22
CA LEU A 24 29.81 -17.76 0.95
C LEU A 24 28.68 -17.46 -0.03
N ALA A 25 27.68 -18.32 -0.13
CA ALA A 25 26.50 -18.10 -0.95
C ALA A 25 25.73 -16.85 -0.49
N ALA A 26 25.57 -16.63 0.82
CA ALA A 26 24.94 -15.44 1.39
C ALA A 26 25.76 -14.17 1.07
N LEU A 27 27.09 -14.23 1.16
CA LEU A 27 27.98 -13.12 0.79
C LEU A 27 27.89 -12.80 -0.71
N VAL A 28 27.88 -13.82 -1.56
CA VAL A 28 27.72 -13.65 -3.02
C VAL A 28 26.33 -13.08 -3.32
N PHE A 29 25.28 -13.59 -2.66
CA PHE A 29 23.93 -13.06 -2.82
C PHE A 29 23.83 -11.60 -2.37
N MET A 30 24.42 -11.23 -1.24
CA MET A 30 24.48 -9.82 -0.79
C MET A 30 25.31 -8.93 -1.72
N ARG A 31 26.34 -9.47 -2.36
CA ARG A 31 27.23 -8.70 -3.25
C ARG A 31 26.67 -8.56 -4.68
N PHE A 32 25.98 -9.59 -5.19
CA PHE A 32 25.55 -9.67 -6.58
C PHE A 32 24.03 -9.86 -6.75
N GLY A 33 23.33 -10.32 -5.72
CA GLY A 33 21.90 -10.58 -5.72
C GLY A 33 21.11 -9.55 -4.93
N GLY A 34 21.72 -8.39 -4.63
CA GLY A 34 20.97 -7.30 -4.03
C GLY A 34 19.74 -7.02 -4.86
N PHE A 35 18.57 -7.07 -4.24
CA PHE A 35 17.35 -6.50 -4.79
C PHE A 35 17.74 -5.22 -5.50
N GLY A 36 17.52 -5.18 -6.81
CA GLY A 36 18.11 -4.20 -7.69
C GLY A 36 18.11 -2.84 -7.02
N THR A 37 19.31 -2.36 -6.71
CA THR A 37 19.47 -0.97 -6.37
C THR A 37 18.99 -0.24 -7.60
N GLY A 38 17.75 0.25 -7.53
CA GLY A 38 17.20 1.08 -8.57
C GLY A 38 18.28 2.08 -8.93
N LYS A 39 18.60 2.23 -10.20
CA LYS A 39 19.55 3.27 -10.62
C LYS A 39 19.18 4.50 -9.83
N ASN A 40 20.17 5.10 -9.14
CA ASN A 40 19.93 6.37 -8.46
C ASN A 40 19.36 7.33 -9.49
N VAL A 41 18.04 7.44 -9.48
CA VAL A 41 17.35 8.41 -10.33
C VAL A 41 17.74 9.76 -9.74
N ASN A 42 18.28 10.63 -10.56
CA ASN A 42 18.57 11.98 -10.14
C ASN A 42 17.22 12.65 -9.79
N PRO A 43 16.98 13.06 -8.53
CA PRO A 43 15.71 13.68 -8.15
C PRO A 43 15.38 14.90 -9.00
N GLU A 44 16.39 15.67 -9.42
CA GLU A 44 16.19 16.88 -10.23
C GLU A 44 15.69 16.53 -11.63
N GLU A 45 16.21 15.47 -12.25
CA GLU A 45 15.70 14.99 -13.54
C GLU A 45 14.26 14.50 -13.43
N PHE A 46 13.91 13.81 -12.33
CA PHE A 46 12.54 13.36 -12.08
C PHE A 46 11.60 14.55 -11.88
N LEU A 47 11.98 15.52 -11.05
CA LEU A 47 11.17 16.72 -10.79
C LEU A 47 10.91 17.57 -12.04
N ALA A 48 11.77 17.50 -13.04
CA ALA A 48 11.54 18.19 -14.32
C ALA A 48 10.32 17.64 -15.10
N TYR A 49 9.89 16.42 -14.80
CA TYR A 49 8.73 15.75 -15.42
C TYR A 49 7.55 15.55 -14.45
N ALA A 50 7.74 15.87 -13.16
CA ALA A 50 6.68 15.77 -12.17
C ALA A 50 5.73 16.96 -12.28
N GLU A 51 4.44 16.69 -12.23
CA GLU A 51 3.41 17.72 -12.20
C GLU A 51 2.66 17.68 -10.87
N PRO A 52 2.16 18.81 -10.38
CA PRO A 52 1.28 18.86 -9.22
C PRO A 52 0.03 18.01 -9.42
N VAL A 53 -0.49 17.42 -8.35
CA VAL A 53 -1.69 16.57 -8.38
C VAL A 53 -2.90 17.31 -8.94
N GLU A 54 -2.99 18.61 -8.69
CA GLU A 54 -4.06 19.49 -9.16
C GLU A 54 -4.14 19.57 -10.69
N ASN A 55 -3.04 19.27 -11.39
CA ASN A 55 -2.99 19.25 -12.84
C ASN A 55 -3.48 17.95 -13.47
N ILE A 56 -3.82 16.94 -12.64
CA ILE A 56 -4.33 15.68 -13.16
C ILE A 56 -5.63 15.93 -13.92
N THR A 57 -5.63 15.56 -15.18
CA THR A 57 -6.80 15.60 -16.04
C THR A 57 -7.20 14.19 -16.48
N VAL A 58 -8.49 13.93 -16.49
CA VAL A 58 -9.06 12.65 -16.91
C VAL A 58 -10.05 12.94 -18.05
N PRO A 59 -10.02 12.18 -19.15
CA PRO A 59 -10.99 12.33 -20.22
C PRO A 59 -12.43 12.21 -19.70
N GLU A 60 -13.34 13.07 -20.16
CA GLU A 60 -14.77 13.03 -19.77
C GLU A 60 -15.45 11.69 -20.10
N SER A 61 -14.93 10.99 -21.10
CA SER A 61 -15.42 9.66 -21.49
C SER A 61 -15.00 8.55 -20.54
N ALA A 62 -14.05 8.78 -19.62
CA ALA A 62 -13.62 7.77 -18.67
C ALA A 62 -14.74 7.39 -17.71
N LYS A 63 -15.03 6.10 -17.62
CA LYS A 63 -16.05 5.53 -16.71
C LYS A 63 -15.44 4.97 -15.44
N ILE A 64 -14.16 4.62 -15.49
CA ILE A 64 -13.39 4.04 -14.38
C ILE A 64 -12.04 4.76 -14.36
N ILE A 65 -11.64 5.21 -13.18
CA ILE A 65 -10.34 5.81 -12.91
C ILE A 65 -9.65 4.92 -11.89
N ALA A 66 -8.53 4.34 -12.24
CA ALA A 66 -7.78 3.45 -11.38
C ALA A 66 -6.51 4.12 -10.86
N LEU A 67 -6.26 4.01 -9.56
CA LEU A 67 -5.05 4.45 -8.90
C LEU A 67 -4.19 3.23 -8.56
N GLY A 68 -3.01 3.16 -9.16
CA GLY A 68 -2.01 2.15 -8.82
C GLY A 68 -1.28 2.50 -7.52
N GLU A 69 -0.75 1.49 -6.86
CA GLU A 69 0.07 1.65 -5.65
C GLU A 69 1.38 0.87 -5.82
N ALA A 70 2.50 1.55 -5.59
CA ALA A 70 3.82 0.92 -5.75
C ALA A 70 4.20 0.06 -4.55
N THR A 71 3.86 0.49 -3.33
CA THR A 71 4.10 -0.23 -2.06
C THR A 71 2.99 0.08 -1.06
N HIS A 72 2.72 -0.87 -0.16
CA HIS A 72 1.67 -0.70 0.86
C HIS A 72 2.10 0.11 2.09
N GLY A 73 3.36 0.48 2.24
CA GLY A 73 3.88 1.07 3.48
C GLY A 73 4.03 2.58 3.48
N ASN A 74 3.59 3.28 2.45
CA ASN A 74 3.81 4.71 2.29
C ASN A 74 2.54 5.50 2.56
N ALA A 75 2.59 6.41 3.54
CA ALA A 75 1.48 7.31 3.88
C ALA A 75 1.12 8.22 2.70
N GLU A 76 2.11 8.68 1.95
CA GLU A 76 1.94 9.57 0.81
C GLU A 76 1.05 8.97 -0.28
N PHE A 77 1.12 7.66 -0.53
CA PHE A 77 0.22 7.00 -1.48
C PHE A 77 -1.23 6.96 -0.98
N GLN A 78 -1.43 6.84 0.32
CA GLN A 78 -2.77 6.89 0.90
C GLN A 78 -3.33 8.32 0.87
N GLN A 79 -2.50 9.32 1.19
CA GLN A 79 -2.86 10.74 1.07
C GLN A 79 -3.21 11.11 -0.37
N LEU A 80 -2.41 10.66 -1.34
CA LEU A 80 -2.64 10.88 -2.75
C LEU A 80 -4.01 10.31 -3.21
N LYS A 81 -4.44 9.17 -2.68
CA LYS A 81 -5.78 8.61 -2.99
C LYS A 81 -6.89 9.58 -2.61
N LEU A 82 -6.81 10.19 -1.43
CA LEU A 82 -7.78 11.18 -0.98
C LEU A 82 -7.76 12.43 -1.86
N GLU A 83 -6.58 12.97 -2.16
CA GLU A 83 -6.45 14.19 -2.98
C GLU A 83 -7.00 13.97 -4.40
N VAL A 84 -6.60 12.87 -5.05
CA VAL A 84 -7.11 12.53 -6.39
C VAL A 84 -8.62 12.27 -6.32
N PHE A 85 -9.12 11.59 -5.30
CA PHE A 85 -10.57 11.35 -5.16
C PHE A 85 -11.34 12.65 -5.04
N LYS A 86 -10.91 13.59 -4.20
CA LYS A 86 -11.52 14.93 -4.08
C LYS A 86 -11.57 15.65 -5.44
N LEU A 87 -10.45 15.61 -6.15
CA LEU A 87 -10.34 16.24 -7.47
C LEU A 87 -11.32 15.60 -8.47
N MET A 88 -11.41 14.28 -8.50
CA MET A 88 -12.29 13.54 -9.42
C MET A 88 -13.78 13.70 -9.07
N VAL A 89 -14.11 13.78 -7.79
CA VAL A 89 -15.49 14.12 -7.35
C VAL A 89 -15.88 15.49 -7.89
N LYS A 90 -15.00 16.48 -7.75
CA LYS A 90 -15.23 17.86 -8.17
C LYS A 90 -15.30 18.01 -9.68
N ASN A 91 -14.34 17.46 -10.40
CA ASN A 91 -14.13 17.74 -11.82
C ASN A 91 -14.84 16.74 -12.75
N ASN A 92 -14.94 15.49 -12.35
CA ASN A 92 -15.46 14.39 -13.17
C ASN A 92 -16.76 13.78 -12.65
N GLY A 93 -17.28 14.26 -11.52
CA GLY A 93 -18.53 13.77 -10.94
C GLY A 93 -18.45 12.31 -10.47
N VAL A 94 -17.27 11.86 -10.03
CA VAL A 94 -17.09 10.51 -9.47
C VAL A 94 -18.02 10.33 -8.27
N ARG A 95 -18.68 9.16 -8.19
CA ARG A 95 -19.71 8.85 -7.18
C ARG A 95 -19.43 7.59 -6.37
N ALA A 96 -18.41 6.83 -6.73
CA ALA A 96 -18.07 5.60 -6.05
C ALA A 96 -16.56 5.47 -5.90
N PHE A 97 -16.13 4.93 -4.76
CA PHE A 97 -14.76 4.55 -4.50
C PHE A 97 -14.72 3.05 -4.23
N ALA A 98 -13.90 2.32 -4.96
CA ALA A 98 -13.78 0.88 -4.83
C ALA A 98 -12.43 0.51 -4.24
N LEU A 99 -12.43 -0.35 -3.24
CA LEU A 99 -11.25 -0.93 -2.60
C LEU A 99 -11.33 -2.45 -2.64
N GLU A 100 -10.19 -3.11 -2.66
CA GLU A 100 -10.11 -4.52 -2.29
C GLU A 100 -10.31 -4.63 -0.78
N GLY A 101 -11.28 -5.42 -0.34
CA GLY A 101 -11.59 -5.55 1.09
C GLY A 101 -12.45 -6.75 1.40
N ASP A 102 -12.56 -7.08 2.69
CA ASP A 102 -13.50 -8.09 3.17
C ASP A 102 -14.95 -7.62 2.97
N TYR A 103 -15.77 -8.44 2.37
CA TYR A 103 -17.17 -8.07 2.05
C TYR A 103 -17.97 -7.68 3.30
N GLY A 104 -17.89 -8.49 4.37
CA GLY A 104 -18.61 -8.21 5.61
C GLY A 104 -18.11 -6.96 6.32
N GLY A 105 -16.81 -6.75 6.32
CA GLY A 105 -16.17 -5.54 6.86
C GLY A 105 -16.53 -4.29 6.05
N CYS A 106 -16.55 -4.39 4.74
CA CYS A 106 -16.95 -3.28 3.86
C CYS A 106 -18.44 -2.88 4.04
N GLU A 107 -19.31 -3.81 4.48
CA GLU A 107 -20.66 -3.46 4.88
C GLU A 107 -20.70 -2.53 6.10
N GLN A 108 -19.78 -2.70 7.07
CA GLN A 108 -19.65 -1.79 8.20
C GLN A 108 -19.19 -0.39 7.74
N VAL A 109 -18.23 -0.34 6.80
CA VAL A 109 -17.83 0.91 6.17
C VAL A 109 -19.01 1.59 5.51
N ASN A 110 -19.79 0.84 4.73
CA ASN A 110 -20.96 1.35 4.04
C ASN A 110 -22.01 1.92 5.02
N ARG A 111 -22.26 1.27 6.15
CA ARG A 111 -23.14 1.82 7.19
C ARG A 111 -22.60 3.12 7.77
N TYR A 112 -21.32 3.18 8.08
CA TYR A 112 -20.70 4.39 8.63
C TYR A 112 -20.80 5.57 7.66
N ILE A 113 -20.45 5.41 6.40
CA ILE A 113 -20.50 6.52 5.42
C ILE A 113 -21.92 7.04 5.16
N HIS A 114 -22.95 6.25 5.46
CA HIS A 114 -24.34 6.68 5.40
C HIS A 114 -24.89 7.25 6.72
N GLY A 115 -24.01 7.63 7.64
CA GLY A 115 -24.36 8.25 8.91
C GLY A 115 -24.65 7.28 10.04
N GLY A 116 -24.24 6.01 9.91
CA GLY A 116 -24.31 5.03 10.99
C GLY A 116 -23.32 5.35 12.12
N GLU A 117 -23.52 4.69 13.26
CA GLU A 117 -22.67 4.84 14.45
C GLU A 117 -21.23 4.32 14.19
N GLY A 118 -20.27 4.84 14.96
CA GLY A 118 -18.87 4.45 14.93
C GLY A 118 -17.93 5.58 14.57
N THR A 119 -16.69 5.23 14.31
CA THR A 119 -15.64 6.15 13.90
C THR A 119 -15.07 5.76 12.53
N ALA A 120 -14.44 6.72 11.86
CA ALA A 120 -13.76 6.46 10.60
C ALA A 120 -12.61 5.45 10.77
N GLN A 121 -11.93 5.46 11.92
CA GLN A 121 -10.86 4.51 12.26
C GLN A 121 -11.40 3.08 12.38
N GLU A 122 -12.56 2.91 13.04
CA GLU A 122 -13.22 1.60 13.14
C GLU A 122 -13.67 1.11 11.76
N ALA A 123 -14.21 1.99 10.95
CA ALA A 123 -14.59 1.68 9.57
C ALA A 123 -13.36 1.29 8.72
N ALA A 124 -12.26 2.04 8.80
CA ALA A 124 -11.02 1.69 8.13
C ALA A 124 -10.48 0.31 8.55
N ALA A 125 -10.52 0.02 9.86
CA ALA A 125 -10.10 -1.28 10.39
C ALA A 125 -11.01 -2.43 9.93
N ALA A 126 -12.28 -2.17 9.70
CA ALA A 126 -13.27 -3.14 9.25
C ALA A 126 -13.05 -3.61 7.80
N ILE A 127 -12.34 -2.88 6.96
CA ILE A 127 -12.00 -3.29 5.58
C ILE A 127 -11.29 -4.66 5.55
N GLY A 128 -10.63 -5.05 6.65
CA GLY A 128 -10.08 -6.39 6.85
C GLY A 128 -8.58 -6.51 6.62
N PHE A 129 -7.97 -5.64 5.82
CA PHE A 129 -6.52 -5.64 5.59
C PHE A 129 -5.79 -4.65 6.49
N SER A 130 -4.64 -5.06 7.03
CA SER A 130 -3.84 -4.22 7.93
C SER A 130 -3.32 -2.94 7.27
N ILE A 131 -3.12 -2.97 5.95
CA ILE A 131 -2.68 -1.82 5.15
C ILE A 131 -3.65 -0.64 5.16
N TYR A 132 -4.92 -0.87 5.51
CA TYR A 132 -5.95 0.15 5.59
C TYR A 132 -6.21 0.67 7.01
N ARG A 133 -5.51 0.12 8.02
CA ARG A 133 -5.61 0.58 9.42
C ARG A 133 -4.72 1.79 9.66
N THR A 134 -4.93 2.83 8.90
CA THR A 134 -4.12 4.06 8.91
C THR A 134 -5.01 5.28 9.09
N GLU A 135 -4.41 6.39 9.51
CA GLU A 135 -5.11 7.66 9.65
C GLU A 135 -5.57 8.19 8.30
N GLU A 136 -4.77 8.04 7.26
CA GLU A 136 -5.07 8.49 5.89
C GLU A 136 -6.29 7.76 5.32
N MET A 137 -6.44 6.46 5.59
CA MET A 137 -7.63 5.72 5.18
C MET A 137 -8.87 6.17 5.96
N ALA A 138 -8.73 6.46 7.24
CA ALA A 138 -9.81 7.02 8.05
C ALA A 138 -10.23 8.42 7.55
N GLU A 139 -9.27 9.25 7.15
CA GLU A 139 -9.56 10.54 6.52
C GLU A 139 -10.34 10.40 5.20
N LEU A 140 -9.93 9.45 4.35
CA LEU A 140 -10.64 9.16 3.10
C LEU A 140 -12.10 8.73 3.38
N ILE A 141 -12.32 7.82 4.34
CA ILE A 141 -13.65 7.35 4.71
C ILE A 141 -14.48 8.48 5.34
N SER A 142 -13.87 9.32 6.18
CA SER A 142 -14.53 10.52 6.72
C SER A 142 -14.99 11.46 5.62
N TYR A 143 -14.15 11.71 4.63
CA TYR A 143 -14.51 12.55 3.50
C TYR A 143 -15.69 11.96 2.71
N ILE A 144 -15.70 10.66 2.47
CA ILE A 144 -16.82 9.98 1.81
C ILE A 144 -18.09 10.12 2.65
N CYS A 145 -18.00 9.94 3.97
CA CYS A 145 -19.13 10.13 4.88
C CYS A 145 -19.71 11.55 4.79
N LEU A 146 -18.84 12.57 4.76
CA LEU A 146 -19.27 13.96 4.58
C LEU A 146 -20.00 14.18 3.26
N LEU A 147 -19.54 13.56 2.17
CA LEU A 147 -20.20 13.65 0.86
C LEU A 147 -21.63 13.07 0.88
N TYR A 148 -21.83 11.98 1.63
CA TYR A 148 -23.16 11.34 1.74
C TYR A 148 -24.10 12.08 2.69
N THR A 149 -23.59 12.63 3.77
CA THR A 149 -24.38 13.21 4.85
C THR A 149 -24.60 14.72 4.71
N SER A 150 -23.81 15.38 3.86
CA SER A 150 -23.99 16.82 3.63
C SER A 150 -25.18 17.13 2.74
N PRO A 151 -25.96 18.18 3.05
CA PRO A 151 -27.16 18.58 2.29
C PRO A 151 -26.85 19.02 0.85
N SER A 152 -25.63 19.44 0.56
CA SER A 152 -25.15 19.73 -0.80
C SER A 152 -23.64 19.45 -0.93
N PRO A 153 -23.23 18.57 -1.83
CA PRO A 153 -21.80 18.38 -2.15
C PRO A 153 -21.12 19.61 -2.77
N ARG A 154 -21.90 20.63 -3.13
CA ARG A 154 -21.37 21.87 -3.73
C ARG A 154 -20.88 22.87 -2.69
N ASP A 155 -21.26 22.67 -1.43
CA ASP A 155 -20.96 23.61 -0.33
C ASP A 155 -19.69 23.22 0.43
N MET A 156 -18.99 22.21 -0.07
CA MET A 156 -17.70 21.73 0.40
C MET A 156 -16.60 22.05 -0.61
#